data_b87b580c3e37171a4cea44f8a78bca5a
#
_entry.id   b87b580c3e37171a4cea44f8a78bca5a
#
_cell.length_a   1.000
_cell.length_b   1.000
_cell.length_c   1.000
_cell.angle_alpha   90.00
_cell.angle_beta   90.00
_cell.angle_gamma   90.00
#
_symmetry.space_group_name_H-M   'P 1'
#
loop_
_entity.id
_entity.type
_entity.pdbx_description
1 polymer ?
#
loop_
_entity_poly.entity_id
_entity_poly.type
_entity_poly.pdbx_seq_one_letter_code
_entity_poly.pdbx_strand_id
1 'polypeptide(L)'
;TAQYLKITTKNGFGKVLQAQNYVGVIQTKDGTTIEILPKIKNATTEKSKDILIKMLKTLKNSPFKNLSVANLKSSKIPLFEIFISMFLEELTVLVRNGIKSDYISKEENLKFLKGKLKISEQIKYNTIHKERFFVQYEEFISNRVENRLIKTTLQFLYNKSKLNKNQQRIREFLFVFDEIEISHNIKTDFSKIKLNRQMKDY
;
A
#
# COMPACT_ATOMS: atom_id res chain seq x y z
N THR A 1 8.83 8.72 -19.54
CA THR A 1 8.13 10.05 -19.62
C THR A 1 7.62 10.35 -21.03
N ALA A 2 8.37 9.98 -22.08
CA ALA A 2 7.97 10.22 -23.48
C ALA A 2 6.63 9.57 -23.89
N GLN A 3 6.20 8.56 -23.17
CA GLN A 3 4.92 7.87 -23.39
C GLN A 3 3.72 8.71 -22.95
N TYR A 4 3.85 9.54 -21.91
CA TYR A 4 2.74 10.28 -21.30
C TYR A 4 2.71 11.75 -21.70
N LEU A 5 3.88 12.33 -21.99
CA LEU A 5 4.06 13.73 -22.35
C LEU A 5 4.95 13.83 -23.61
N LYS A 6 4.52 14.63 -24.56
CA LYS A 6 5.27 14.93 -25.80
C LYS A 6 5.69 16.40 -25.79
N ILE A 7 6.94 16.67 -26.20
CA ILE A 7 7.39 18.04 -26.42
C ILE A 7 6.99 18.42 -27.85
N THR A 8 6.26 19.51 -27.99
CA THR A 8 5.86 20.07 -29.30
C THR A 8 6.21 21.55 -29.36
N THR A 9 6.42 22.07 -30.58
CA THR A 9 6.61 23.51 -30.78
C THR A 9 5.28 24.12 -31.14
N LYS A 10 4.87 25.18 -30.43
CA LYS A 10 3.64 25.91 -30.75
C LYS A 10 3.98 27.35 -31.10
N ASN A 11 3.46 27.84 -32.24
CA ASN A 11 3.69 29.21 -32.68
C ASN A 11 3.31 30.21 -31.60
N GLY A 12 4.20 31.14 -31.29
CA GLY A 12 4.05 32.15 -30.25
C GLY A 12 4.40 31.70 -28.83
N PHE A 13 4.54 30.39 -28.56
CA PHE A 13 4.82 29.86 -27.22
C PHE A 13 6.13 29.06 -27.13
N GLY A 14 6.79 28.79 -28.26
CA GLY A 14 7.99 27.97 -28.26
C GLY A 14 7.74 26.49 -27.95
N LYS A 15 8.66 25.85 -27.20
CA LYS A 15 8.55 24.45 -26.81
C LYS A 15 7.54 24.31 -25.68
N VAL A 16 6.50 23.49 -25.89
CA VAL A 16 5.44 23.19 -24.91
C VAL A 16 5.36 21.69 -24.64
N LEU A 17 4.97 21.32 -23.43
CA LEU A 17 4.62 19.96 -23.07
C LEU A 17 3.15 19.70 -23.39
N GLN A 18 2.90 18.69 -24.20
CA GLN A 18 1.55 18.25 -24.54
C GLN A 18 1.28 16.89 -23.87
N ALA A 19 0.21 16.80 -23.09
CA ALA A 19 -0.28 15.53 -22.58
C ALA A 19 -0.80 14.66 -23.74
N GLN A 20 -0.55 13.36 -23.65
CA GLN A 20 -1.08 12.37 -24.58
C GLN A 20 -2.40 11.79 -24.05
N ASN A 21 -2.86 10.66 -24.58
CA ASN A 21 -4.13 10.02 -24.24
C ASN A 21 -4.07 9.26 -22.87
N TYR A 22 -3.54 9.92 -21.85
CA TYR A 22 -3.42 9.38 -20.50
C TYR A 22 -4.00 10.35 -19.49
N VAL A 23 -4.46 9.79 -18.39
CA VAL A 23 -4.97 10.52 -17.22
C VAL A 23 -4.26 9.99 -15.99
N GLY A 24 -3.89 10.87 -15.08
CA GLY A 24 -3.22 10.46 -13.85
C GLY A 24 -2.29 11.52 -13.27
N VAL A 25 -1.34 11.07 -12.47
CA VAL A 25 -0.37 11.93 -11.79
C VAL A 25 1.04 11.45 -12.11
N ILE A 26 1.89 12.38 -12.50
CA ILE A 26 3.31 12.16 -12.75
C ILE A 26 4.10 13.00 -11.76
N GLN A 27 5.05 12.39 -11.05
CA GLN A 27 6.02 13.12 -10.24
C GLN A 27 7.39 13.08 -10.91
N THR A 28 8.00 14.24 -11.05
CA THR A 28 9.36 14.39 -11.56
C THR A 28 10.39 14.09 -10.45
N LYS A 29 11.67 13.96 -10.80
CA LYS A 29 12.73 13.65 -9.81
C LYS A 29 12.94 14.77 -8.80
N ASP A 30 12.69 16.00 -9.18
CA ASP A 30 12.76 17.21 -8.33
C ASP A 30 11.53 17.39 -7.42
N GLY A 31 10.56 16.46 -7.48
CA GLY A 31 9.37 16.49 -6.64
C GLY A 31 8.18 17.25 -7.23
N THR A 32 8.34 17.86 -8.42
CA THR A 32 7.21 18.53 -9.10
C THR A 32 6.15 17.53 -9.50
N THR A 33 4.89 17.81 -9.18
CA THR A 33 3.75 16.94 -9.49
C THR A 33 2.95 17.52 -10.65
N ILE A 34 2.76 16.73 -11.70
CA ILE A 34 1.98 17.08 -12.89
C ILE A 34 0.71 16.24 -12.89
N GLU A 35 -0.45 16.90 -12.87
CA GLU A 35 -1.74 16.24 -13.00
C GLU A 35 -2.21 16.29 -14.45
N ILE A 36 -2.48 15.13 -15.03
CA ILE A 36 -3.07 14.99 -16.36
C ILE A 36 -4.54 14.63 -16.18
N LEU A 37 -5.41 15.57 -16.54
CA LEU A 37 -6.86 15.43 -16.38
C LEU A 37 -7.52 15.11 -17.74
N PRO A 38 -8.72 14.48 -17.73
CA PRO A 38 -9.46 14.22 -18.96
C PRO A 38 -9.84 15.53 -19.63
N LYS A 39 -9.70 15.58 -20.96
CA LYS A 39 -10.09 16.72 -21.77
C LYS A 39 -11.62 16.74 -21.93
N ILE A 40 -12.29 17.64 -21.24
CA ILE A 40 -13.73 17.81 -21.29
C ILE A 40 -14.03 19.19 -21.85
N LYS A 41 -14.87 19.24 -22.90
CA LYS A 41 -15.25 20.50 -23.55
C LYS A 41 -15.94 21.44 -22.54
N ASN A 42 -15.49 22.67 -22.43
CA ASN A 42 -16.03 23.72 -21.55
C ASN A 42 -16.02 23.37 -20.03
N ALA A 43 -15.22 22.40 -19.59
CA ALA A 43 -15.07 22.11 -18.16
C ALA A 43 -13.88 22.85 -17.55
N THR A 44 -14.06 23.33 -16.33
CA THR A 44 -12.95 23.82 -15.49
C THR A 44 -12.07 22.64 -15.04
N THR A 45 -10.85 22.93 -14.57
CA THR A 45 -9.96 21.93 -13.98
C THR A 45 -10.65 21.13 -12.86
N GLU A 46 -11.43 21.81 -12.05
CA GLU A 46 -12.21 21.23 -10.93
C GLU A 46 -13.26 20.24 -11.43
N LYS A 47 -14.07 20.64 -12.40
CA LYS A 47 -15.07 19.75 -13.03
C LYS A 47 -14.42 18.53 -13.68
N SER A 48 -13.25 18.72 -14.32
CA SER A 48 -12.50 17.62 -14.93
C SER A 48 -11.99 16.61 -13.89
N LYS A 49 -11.54 17.08 -12.71
CA LYS A 49 -11.20 16.22 -11.56
C LYS A 49 -12.41 15.44 -11.05
N ASP A 50 -13.53 16.11 -10.83
CA ASP A 50 -14.76 15.47 -10.33
C ASP A 50 -15.27 14.38 -11.28
N ILE A 51 -15.21 14.66 -12.58
CA ILE A 51 -15.59 13.68 -13.60
C ILE A 51 -14.63 12.49 -13.60
N LEU A 52 -13.31 12.72 -13.50
CA LEU A 52 -12.33 11.65 -13.40
C LEU A 52 -12.63 10.74 -12.20
N ILE A 53 -12.86 11.31 -11.04
CA ILE A 53 -13.17 10.56 -9.82
C ILE A 53 -14.48 9.77 -9.99
N LYS A 54 -15.52 10.36 -10.59
CA LYS A 54 -16.75 9.64 -10.91
C LYS A 54 -16.49 8.47 -11.86
N MET A 55 -15.70 8.67 -12.90
CA MET A 55 -15.32 7.60 -13.84
C MET A 55 -14.57 6.46 -13.13
N LEU A 56 -13.62 6.79 -12.25
CA LEU A 56 -12.91 5.78 -11.45
C LEU A 56 -13.84 4.96 -10.55
N LYS A 57 -14.90 5.57 -10.00
CA LYS A 57 -15.91 4.88 -9.19
C LYS A 57 -16.77 3.90 -9.99
N THR A 58 -17.01 4.15 -11.26
CA THR A 58 -17.85 3.29 -12.11
C THR A 58 -17.13 2.10 -12.69
N LEU A 59 -15.80 2.02 -12.54
CA LEU A 59 -15.03 0.87 -13.01
C LEU A 59 -15.46 -0.40 -12.27
N LYS A 60 -15.65 -1.49 -13.02
CA LYS A 60 -15.95 -2.79 -12.46
C LYS A 60 -14.77 -3.24 -11.59
N ASN A 61 -15.01 -3.63 -10.34
CA ASN A 61 -13.99 -3.95 -9.33
C ASN A 61 -13.10 -2.77 -8.90
N SER A 62 -13.61 -1.55 -9.02
CA SER A 62 -12.88 -0.38 -8.52
C SER A 62 -12.86 -0.40 -6.99
N PRO A 63 -11.69 -0.32 -6.35
CA PRO A 63 -11.59 -0.10 -4.91
C PRO A 63 -12.18 1.26 -4.49
N PHE A 64 -12.51 2.11 -5.47
CA PHE A 64 -12.97 3.48 -5.28
C PHE A 64 -14.47 3.63 -5.13
N LYS A 65 -15.25 2.55 -5.05
CA LYS A 65 -16.73 2.60 -4.97
C LYS A 65 -17.25 3.31 -3.73
N ASN A 66 -16.58 3.11 -2.60
CA ASN A 66 -17.03 3.54 -1.26
C ASN A 66 -16.64 4.98 -0.89
N LEU A 67 -16.02 5.72 -1.80
CA LEU A 67 -15.60 7.09 -1.52
C LEU A 67 -16.77 8.02 -1.23
N SER A 68 -16.78 8.58 -0.04
CA SER A 68 -17.64 9.68 0.31
C SER A 68 -17.29 10.93 -0.52
N VAL A 69 -18.18 11.34 -1.39
CA VAL A 69 -18.05 12.56 -2.22
C VAL A 69 -17.92 13.82 -1.34
N ALA A 70 -18.42 13.76 -0.11
CA ALA A 70 -18.36 14.87 0.84
C ALA A 70 -16.91 15.29 1.19
N ASN A 71 -15.99 14.33 1.24
CA ASN A 71 -14.57 14.59 1.50
C ASN A 71 -13.80 15.15 0.28
N LEU A 72 -14.40 15.10 -0.91
CA LEU A 72 -13.81 15.48 -2.19
C LEU A 72 -14.20 16.90 -2.64
N LYS A 73 -15.07 17.58 -1.92
CA LYS A 73 -15.58 18.93 -2.28
C LYS A 73 -14.53 20.04 -2.25
N SER A 74 -13.28 19.74 -1.88
CA SER A 74 -12.21 20.70 -2.02
C SER A 74 -11.53 20.53 -3.37
N SER A 75 -11.97 21.27 -4.35
CA SER A 75 -11.38 21.42 -5.70
C SER A 75 -9.86 21.73 -5.68
N LYS A 76 -9.38 22.20 -4.55
CA LYS A 76 -7.96 22.57 -4.32
C LYS A 76 -7.07 21.40 -3.91
N ILE A 77 -7.63 20.23 -3.54
CA ILE A 77 -6.82 19.09 -3.12
C ILE A 77 -6.14 18.46 -4.34
N PRO A 78 -4.82 18.25 -4.32
CA PRO A 78 -4.12 17.53 -5.37
C PRO A 78 -4.70 16.13 -5.60
N LEU A 79 -4.76 15.70 -6.86
CA LEU A 79 -5.31 14.39 -7.24
C LEU A 79 -4.58 13.24 -6.52
N PHE A 80 -3.28 13.38 -6.31
CA PHE A 80 -2.47 12.41 -5.57
C PHE A 80 -2.96 12.23 -4.13
N GLU A 81 -3.29 13.33 -3.44
CA GLU A 81 -3.82 13.27 -2.07
C GLU A 81 -5.20 12.62 -2.02
N ILE A 82 -5.99 12.78 -3.08
CA ILE A 82 -7.27 12.08 -3.21
C ILE A 82 -7.02 10.56 -3.31
N PHE A 83 -6.06 10.12 -4.13
CA PHE A 83 -5.71 8.70 -4.23
C PHE A 83 -5.19 8.13 -2.90
N ILE A 84 -4.40 8.91 -2.16
CA ILE A 84 -3.97 8.50 -0.80
C ILE A 84 -5.19 8.33 0.11
N SER A 85 -6.11 9.31 0.12
CA SER A 85 -7.33 9.20 0.95
C SER A 85 -8.15 7.96 0.60
N MET A 86 -8.23 7.63 -0.69
CA MET A 86 -8.93 6.44 -1.19
C MET A 86 -8.29 5.15 -0.68
N PHE A 87 -6.97 5.05 -0.81
CA PHE A 87 -6.22 3.91 -0.28
C PHE A 87 -6.42 3.75 1.23
N LEU A 88 -6.39 4.85 1.99
CA LEU A 88 -6.60 4.81 3.43
C LEU A 88 -8.03 4.42 3.83
N GLU A 89 -9.03 4.70 3.01
CA GLU A 89 -10.42 4.25 3.24
C GLU A 89 -10.54 2.73 3.06
N GLU A 90 -10.00 2.17 1.99
CA GLU A 90 -9.96 0.72 1.78
C GLU A 90 -9.15 0.02 2.88
N LEU A 91 -8.01 0.59 3.26
CA LEU A 91 -7.21 0.06 4.36
C LEU A 91 -7.98 0.09 5.71
N THR A 92 -8.87 1.08 5.90
CA THR A 92 -9.75 1.11 7.09
C THR A 92 -10.66 -0.11 7.13
N VAL A 93 -11.24 -0.48 5.99
CA VAL A 93 -12.11 -1.68 5.89
C VAL A 93 -11.30 -2.94 6.17
N LEU A 94 -10.12 -3.05 5.56
CA LEU A 94 -9.22 -4.18 5.76
C LEU A 94 -8.83 -4.35 7.23
N VAL A 95 -8.40 -3.28 7.90
CA VAL A 95 -8.00 -3.32 9.30
C VAL A 95 -9.16 -3.66 10.22
N ARG A 96 -10.39 -3.17 9.93
CA ARG A 96 -11.61 -3.54 10.68
C ARG A 96 -11.95 -5.02 10.57
N ASN A 97 -11.69 -5.62 9.42
CA ASN A 97 -11.89 -7.06 9.18
C ASN A 97 -10.77 -7.91 9.80
N GLY A 98 -9.72 -7.28 10.31
CA GLY A 98 -8.53 -7.91 10.87
C GLY A 98 -7.41 -8.03 9.83
N ILE A 99 -6.19 -7.68 10.26
CA ILE A 99 -4.99 -7.86 9.43
C ILE A 99 -4.69 -9.35 9.26
N LYS A 100 -4.22 -9.73 8.08
CA LYS A 100 -3.91 -11.13 7.76
C LYS A 100 -2.87 -11.69 8.70
N SER A 101 -3.23 -12.76 9.38
CA SER A 101 -2.34 -13.51 10.27
C SER A 101 -2.41 -14.99 9.95
N ASP A 102 -1.35 -15.72 10.28
CA ASP A 102 -1.27 -17.15 10.00
C ASP A 102 -0.40 -17.85 11.03
N TYR A 103 -0.59 -19.17 11.20
CA TYR A 103 0.26 -19.99 12.02
C TYR A 103 1.52 -20.40 11.26
N ILE A 104 2.68 -20.14 11.84
CA ILE A 104 3.95 -20.65 11.32
C ILE A 104 4.55 -21.62 12.33
N SER A 105 5.07 -22.73 11.83
CA SER A 105 5.81 -23.67 12.64
C SER A 105 7.23 -23.14 12.84
N LYS A 106 7.63 -22.98 14.09
CA LYS A 106 8.98 -22.61 14.50
C LYS A 106 9.68 -23.77 15.20
N GLU A 107 10.97 -23.94 14.91
CA GLU A 107 11.84 -24.88 15.61
C GLU A 107 12.93 -24.08 16.31
N GLU A 108 13.02 -24.19 17.63
CA GLU A 108 13.95 -23.41 18.43
C GLU A 108 14.50 -24.22 19.61
N ASN A 109 15.70 -23.84 20.05
CA ASN A 109 16.35 -24.43 21.24
C ASN A 109 16.17 -23.48 22.43
N LEU A 110 15.13 -23.72 23.23
CA LEU A 110 14.67 -22.87 24.32
C LEU A 110 15.10 -23.41 25.69
N LYS A 111 15.08 -22.54 26.72
CA LYS A 111 15.30 -22.93 28.13
C LYS A 111 14.03 -23.44 28.82
N PHE A 112 12.92 -23.52 28.11
CA PHE A 112 11.65 -24.02 28.60
C PHE A 112 10.94 -24.83 27.51
N LEU A 113 10.09 -25.75 27.93
CA LEU A 113 9.32 -26.58 27.02
C LEU A 113 8.13 -25.78 26.47
N LYS A 114 8.06 -25.68 25.13
CA LYS A 114 6.97 -25.03 24.40
C LYS A 114 6.58 -25.89 23.18
N GLY A 115 5.34 -26.32 23.12
CA GLY A 115 4.87 -27.17 22.03
C GLY A 115 5.44 -28.59 22.08
N LYS A 116 5.92 -29.14 20.96
CA LYS A 116 6.38 -30.52 20.81
C LYS A 116 7.89 -30.60 20.90
N LEU A 117 8.41 -31.49 21.77
CA LEU A 117 9.84 -31.80 21.84
C LEU A 117 10.28 -32.59 20.61
N LYS A 118 11.33 -32.12 19.94
CA LYS A 118 11.98 -32.78 18.81
C LYS A 118 13.10 -33.68 19.34
N ILE A 119 12.78 -34.96 19.58
CA ILE A 119 13.67 -35.89 20.27
C ILE A 119 15.01 -36.05 19.56
N SER A 120 15.01 -36.18 18.24
CA SER A 120 16.25 -36.33 17.46
C SER A 120 17.21 -35.13 17.64
N GLU A 121 16.65 -33.92 17.52
CA GLU A 121 17.37 -32.67 17.67
C GLU A 121 17.75 -32.43 19.13
N GLN A 122 16.91 -32.83 20.08
CA GLN A 122 17.19 -32.77 21.50
C GLN A 122 18.44 -33.60 21.86
N ILE A 123 18.51 -34.83 21.39
CA ILE A 123 19.68 -35.71 21.60
C ILE A 123 20.90 -35.12 20.92
N LYS A 124 20.78 -34.64 19.70
CA LYS A 124 21.90 -34.12 18.91
C LYS A 124 22.50 -32.85 19.50
N TYR A 125 21.69 -31.91 19.99
CA TYR A 125 22.17 -30.59 20.40
C TYR A 125 22.21 -30.39 21.92
N ASN A 126 21.39 -31.13 22.69
CA ASN A 126 21.20 -30.86 24.11
C ASN A 126 21.63 -32.02 25.02
N THR A 127 22.42 -33.00 24.52
CA THR A 127 22.94 -34.09 25.36
C THR A 127 23.80 -33.54 26.53
N ILE A 128 24.53 -32.47 26.31
CA ILE A 128 25.36 -31.78 27.32
C ILE A 128 24.54 -30.66 27.98
N HIS A 129 23.69 -29.97 27.21
CA HIS A 129 22.85 -28.82 27.65
C HIS A 129 21.47 -29.28 28.14
N LYS A 130 21.43 -29.98 29.26
CA LYS A 130 20.19 -30.55 29.83
C LYS A 130 19.16 -29.50 30.24
N GLU A 131 19.57 -28.25 30.37
CA GLU A 131 18.71 -27.11 30.68
C GLU A 131 17.93 -26.56 29.46
N ARG A 132 18.14 -27.14 28.26
CA ARG A 132 17.53 -26.70 27.01
C ARG A 132 16.63 -27.76 26.39
N PHE A 133 15.62 -27.29 25.68
CA PHE A 133 14.65 -28.11 24.98
C PHE A 133 14.62 -27.70 23.50
N PHE A 134 14.90 -28.63 22.60
CA PHE A 134 14.70 -28.41 21.16
C PHE A 134 13.24 -28.69 20.83
N VAL A 135 12.49 -27.61 20.56
CA VAL A 135 11.03 -27.66 20.46
C VAL A 135 10.55 -27.20 19.09
N GLN A 136 9.41 -27.74 18.69
CA GLN A 136 8.61 -27.28 17.57
C GLN A 136 7.26 -26.78 18.10
N TYR A 137 6.90 -25.55 17.75
CA TYR A 137 5.63 -24.96 18.13
C TYR A 137 5.07 -24.10 17.01
N GLU A 138 3.77 -23.86 17.05
CA GLU A 138 3.12 -22.95 16.13
C GLU A 138 3.00 -21.56 16.77
N GLU A 139 3.32 -20.55 16.00
CA GLU A 139 3.19 -19.15 16.40
C GLU A 139 2.29 -18.42 15.42
N PHE A 140 1.30 -17.73 15.98
CA PHE A 140 0.39 -16.90 15.20
C PHE A 140 1.03 -15.54 14.95
N ILE A 141 1.35 -15.25 13.69
CA ILE A 141 2.06 -14.03 13.32
C ILE A 141 1.32 -13.24 12.26
N SER A 142 1.37 -11.94 12.41
CA SER A 142 0.87 -10.96 11.43
C SER A 142 1.94 -10.46 10.46
N ASN A 143 3.22 -10.83 10.66
CA ASN A 143 4.33 -10.41 9.79
C ASN A 143 4.33 -11.16 8.44
N ARG A 144 3.22 -11.04 7.71
CA ARG A 144 2.99 -11.63 6.41
C ARG A 144 3.46 -10.70 5.30
N VAL A 145 3.73 -11.28 4.12
CA VAL A 145 4.23 -10.54 2.95
C VAL A 145 3.28 -9.40 2.57
N GLU A 146 1.98 -9.66 2.60
CA GLU A 146 0.94 -8.71 2.28
C GLU A 146 0.98 -7.50 3.21
N ASN A 147 1.05 -7.75 4.51
CA ASN A 147 1.11 -6.70 5.52
C ASN A 147 2.42 -5.91 5.46
N ARG A 148 3.56 -6.57 5.14
CA ARG A 148 4.83 -5.87 4.91
C ARG A 148 4.76 -4.91 3.74
N LEU A 149 4.10 -5.30 2.65
CA LEU A 149 3.90 -4.42 1.49
C LEU A 149 3.01 -3.22 1.84
N ILE A 150 1.95 -3.43 2.62
CA ILE A 150 1.08 -2.35 3.11
C ILE A 150 1.89 -1.38 3.97
N LYS A 151 2.65 -1.89 4.96
CA LYS A 151 3.50 -1.03 5.83
C LYS A 151 4.51 -0.22 5.01
N THR A 152 5.17 -0.87 4.06
CA THR A 152 6.14 -0.20 3.16
C THR A 152 5.47 0.90 2.34
N THR A 153 4.27 0.64 1.83
CA THR A 153 3.47 1.63 1.11
C THR A 153 3.08 2.80 2.00
N LEU A 154 2.64 2.54 3.24
CA LEU A 154 2.30 3.58 4.22
C LEU A 154 3.50 4.49 4.51
N GLN A 155 4.70 3.93 4.73
CA GLN A 155 5.91 4.71 4.94
C GLN A 155 6.27 5.58 3.72
N PHE A 156 6.16 5.02 2.53
CA PHE A 156 6.36 5.78 1.29
C PHE A 156 5.37 6.93 1.17
N LEU A 157 4.07 6.67 1.39
CA LEU A 157 3.02 7.68 1.29
C LEU A 157 3.14 8.74 2.38
N TYR A 158 3.58 8.40 3.58
CA TYR A 158 3.83 9.36 4.65
C TYR A 158 4.83 10.45 4.24
N ASN A 159 5.91 10.05 3.58
CA ASN A 159 6.94 10.96 3.09
C ASN A 159 6.50 11.78 1.86
N LYS A 160 5.46 11.33 1.15
CA LYS A 160 4.98 11.97 -0.08
C LYS A 160 3.76 12.85 0.12
N SER A 161 2.91 12.50 1.09
CA SER A 161 1.71 13.28 1.40
C SER A 161 2.07 14.63 2.00
N LYS A 162 1.35 15.67 1.55
CA LYS A 162 1.43 17.03 2.09
C LYS A 162 0.15 17.43 2.83
N LEU A 163 -0.88 16.60 2.81
CA LEU A 163 -2.14 16.86 3.47
C LEU A 163 -2.12 16.32 4.91
N ASN A 164 -2.19 17.22 5.90
CA ASN A 164 -2.12 16.87 7.33
C ASN A 164 -3.12 15.76 7.72
N LYS A 165 -4.33 15.78 7.17
CA LYS A 165 -5.34 14.75 7.42
C LYS A 165 -4.88 13.35 6.97
N ASN A 166 -4.28 13.25 5.79
CA ASN A 166 -3.74 11.99 5.28
C ASN A 166 -2.53 11.54 6.09
N GLN A 167 -1.61 12.47 6.42
CA GLN A 167 -0.45 12.15 7.25
C GLN A 167 -0.84 11.65 8.64
N GLN A 168 -1.87 12.22 9.25
CA GLN A 168 -2.38 11.76 10.54
C GLN A 168 -2.91 10.32 10.42
N ARG A 169 -3.78 10.05 9.45
CA ARG A 169 -4.33 8.69 9.23
C ARG A 169 -3.23 7.67 8.92
N ILE A 170 -2.23 8.05 8.11
CA ILE A 170 -1.09 7.17 7.83
C ILE A 170 -0.33 6.82 9.11
N ARG A 171 -0.10 7.78 10.02
CA ARG A 171 0.54 7.49 11.33
C ARG A 171 -0.29 6.54 12.18
N GLU A 172 -1.61 6.72 12.21
CA GLU A 172 -2.52 5.80 12.91
C GLU A 172 -2.40 4.36 12.37
N PHE A 173 -2.35 4.20 11.05
CA PHE A 173 -2.14 2.88 10.45
C PHE A 173 -0.72 2.35 10.69
N LEU A 174 0.32 3.17 10.61
CA LEU A 174 1.69 2.74 10.91
C LEU A 174 1.80 2.20 12.34
N PHE A 175 1.04 2.74 13.29
CA PHE A 175 0.94 2.21 14.65
C PHE A 175 0.27 0.82 14.68
N VAL A 176 -0.82 0.62 13.92
CA VAL A 176 -1.47 -0.70 13.78
C VAL A 176 -0.52 -1.75 13.20
N PHE A 177 0.36 -1.35 12.30
CA PHE A 177 1.34 -2.22 11.65
C PHE A 177 2.73 -2.19 12.32
N ASP A 178 2.85 -1.75 13.59
CA ASP A 178 4.15 -1.52 14.24
C ASP A 178 5.01 -2.79 14.33
N GLU A 179 4.41 -3.91 14.72
CA GLU A 179 5.09 -5.21 14.83
C GLU A 179 5.43 -5.87 13.50
N ILE A 180 5.01 -5.29 12.38
CA ILE A 180 5.22 -5.84 11.04
C ILE A 180 6.49 -5.21 10.46
N GLU A 181 7.35 -6.02 9.86
CA GLU A 181 8.56 -5.56 9.19
C GLU A 181 8.23 -4.83 7.87
N ILE A 182 9.15 -4.04 7.38
CA ILE A 182 9.08 -3.48 6.02
C ILE A 182 9.51 -4.53 4.99
N SER A 183 9.03 -4.39 3.75
CA SER A 183 9.50 -5.22 2.65
C SER A 183 10.89 -4.78 2.20
N HIS A 184 11.86 -5.68 2.27
CA HIS A 184 13.23 -5.44 1.78
C HIS A 184 13.31 -5.50 0.24
N ASN A 185 12.43 -6.27 -0.38
CA ASN A 185 12.35 -6.38 -1.85
C ASN A 185 10.89 -6.50 -2.30
N ILE A 186 10.32 -5.36 -2.67
CA ILE A 186 8.91 -5.24 -3.06
C ILE A 186 8.55 -6.19 -4.22
N LYS A 187 9.43 -6.32 -5.24
CA LYS A 187 9.15 -7.18 -6.41
C LYS A 187 9.07 -8.64 -6.03
N THR A 188 10.03 -9.11 -5.24
CA THR A 188 10.07 -10.50 -4.76
C THR A 188 8.91 -10.79 -3.82
N ASP A 189 8.58 -9.86 -2.94
CA ASP A 189 7.46 -10.02 -2.01
C ASP A 189 6.13 -10.01 -2.77
N PHE A 190 5.96 -9.11 -3.73
CA PHE A 190 4.75 -9.07 -4.56
C PHE A 190 4.53 -10.38 -5.34
N SER A 191 5.60 -11.01 -5.86
CA SER A 191 5.50 -12.29 -6.56
C SER A 191 5.12 -13.49 -5.67
N LYS A 192 5.30 -13.36 -4.33
CA LYS A 192 4.93 -14.39 -3.36
C LYS A 192 3.47 -14.34 -2.93
N ILE A 193 2.76 -13.27 -3.26
CA ILE A 193 1.34 -13.13 -2.91
C ILE A 193 0.54 -14.18 -3.68
N LYS A 194 -0.15 -15.05 -2.94
CA LYS A 194 -1.14 -15.97 -3.49
C LYS A 194 -2.52 -15.42 -3.18
N LEU A 195 -3.24 -15.00 -4.22
CA LEU A 195 -4.60 -14.51 -4.08
C LEU A 195 -5.54 -15.71 -3.79
N ASN A 196 -6.01 -15.80 -2.56
CA ASN A 196 -7.06 -16.74 -2.15
C ASN A 196 -8.40 -16.02 -2.13
N ARG A 197 -9.52 -16.78 -2.08
CA ARG A 197 -10.86 -16.19 -1.92
C ARG A 197 -11.00 -15.29 -0.69
N GLN A 198 -10.26 -15.57 0.39
CA GLN A 198 -10.23 -14.77 1.63
C GLN A 198 -9.43 -13.47 1.50
N MET A 199 -8.70 -13.28 0.39
CA MET A 199 -7.86 -12.11 0.15
C MET A 199 -8.47 -11.12 -0.85
N LYS A 200 -9.79 -11.11 -0.97
CA LYS A 200 -10.48 -10.21 -1.89
C LYS A 200 -10.28 -8.73 -1.53
N ASP A 201 -9.96 -8.47 -0.27
CA ASP A 201 -9.81 -7.12 0.31
C ASP A 201 -8.33 -6.69 0.40
N TYR A 202 -7.38 -7.57 0.06
CA TYR A 202 -5.94 -7.31 -0.08
C TYR A 202 -5.58 -7.07 -1.55
#